data_02db1b9f14c676419e8aace77bd75fdb
#
_entry.id   02db1b9f14c676419e8aace77bd75fdb
#
_cell.length_a   1.000
_cell.length_b   1.000
_cell.length_c   1.000
_cell.angle_alpha   90.00
_cell.angle_beta   90.00
_cell.angle_gamma   90.00
#
_symmetry.space_group_name_H-M   'P 1'
#
loop_
_entity.id
_entity.type
_entity.pdbx_description
1 polymer ?
#
loop_
_entity_poly.entity_id
_entity_poly.type
_entity_poly.pdbx_seq_one_letter_code
_entity_poly.pdbx_strand_id
1 'polypeptide(L)'
;MARFIRKAGGRVRARHELHVLSVYEGFFSGGARIVHSDVVLGLVEGGQHHSVLSIHGEVHREATRQAMENDACYQQLTAAGVGVSTLGRSFGGDRDPDGTVTGGFTGPELADAARALADADVVLSLKEQPLSLLNQAGLPRRPVVVCLHRSDPEHQGAALDELKTAIADGKVVAAVCCAESTRDAYQAAGIPPEVLHVIPNGVDLFRFRPDPARRLALRASLGIPDAAPVVVFAARYATMKNVPLFLRAAHEWLRREPAGHVLMCGTGMTDDQPALSADIDDAFGEDREQLAGRLHLLGVRRDMETVYAGSDVVALTSSFGEAAPLCLIEGMMCGAVPVSTDIGDSASIVAGHGIITPPDPDAVASAWTEAVIGRAEFAKAHARSRERFSRTRMIASYAALIDGLHAGHTTTSAAPPPLPEPL
;
A
#
# COMPACT_ATOMS: atom_id res chain seq x y z
N MET A 1 -6.50 -71.29 2.74
CA MET A 1 -5.34 -70.72 2.03
C MET A 1 -5.58 -69.20 1.86
N ALA A 2 -5.11 -68.36 2.78
CA ALA A 2 -5.24 -66.91 2.74
C ALA A 2 -3.87 -66.31 2.30
N ARG A 3 -3.86 -65.62 1.16
CA ARG A 3 -2.68 -64.91 0.65
C ARG A 3 -2.57 -63.54 1.32
N PHE A 4 -1.53 -63.35 2.13
CA PHE A 4 -1.08 -62.07 2.65
C PHE A 4 -0.53 -61.22 1.50
N ILE A 5 -1.17 -60.08 1.20
CA ILE A 5 -0.59 -59.00 0.39
C ILE A 5 0.09 -58.02 1.34
N ARG A 6 1.42 -58.01 1.31
CA ARG A 6 2.24 -56.97 1.97
C ARG A 6 2.01 -55.65 1.21
N LYS A 7 1.35 -54.66 1.85
CA LYS A 7 1.39 -53.27 1.42
C LYS A 7 2.79 -52.70 1.71
N ALA A 8 3.49 -52.31 0.65
CA ALA A 8 4.70 -51.53 0.76
C ALA A 8 4.36 -50.15 1.36
N GLY A 9 4.84 -49.92 2.60
CA GLY A 9 4.74 -48.64 3.29
C GLY A 9 5.73 -47.66 2.67
N GLY A 10 5.30 -46.92 1.66
CA GLY A 10 5.97 -45.68 1.27
C GLY A 10 5.84 -44.70 2.43
N ARG A 11 6.96 -44.33 3.04
CA ARG A 11 7.03 -43.17 3.92
C ARG A 11 6.61 -41.97 3.08
N VAL A 12 5.39 -41.45 3.27
CA VAL A 12 5.02 -40.10 2.87
C VAL A 12 5.96 -39.18 3.64
N ARG A 13 6.96 -38.60 2.96
CA ARG A 13 7.71 -37.48 3.54
C ARG A 13 6.66 -36.45 3.93
N ALA A 14 6.61 -36.08 5.20
CA ALA A 14 5.86 -34.89 5.63
C ALA A 14 6.27 -33.77 4.66
N ARG A 15 5.32 -33.16 3.96
CA ARG A 15 5.59 -31.96 3.19
C ARG A 15 6.14 -30.95 4.21
N HIS A 16 7.33 -30.47 3.97
CA HIS A 16 7.89 -29.36 4.71
C HIS A 16 6.91 -28.19 4.47
N GLU A 17 6.29 -27.71 5.52
CA GLU A 17 5.41 -26.54 5.41
C GLU A 17 6.29 -25.34 5.03
N LEU A 18 5.92 -24.67 3.95
CA LEU A 18 6.64 -23.50 3.45
C LEU A 18 6.61 -22.38 4.49
N HIS A 19 7.78 -21.98 4.96
CA HIS A 19 7.94 -20.86 5.87
C HIS A 19 8.45 -19.61 5.14
N VAL A 20 7.68 -18.54 5.16
CA VAL A 20 8.01 -17.26 4.54
C VAL A 20 8.34 -16.23 5.62
N LEU A 21 9.51 -15.61 5.53
CA LEU A 21 9.90 -14.48 6.37
C LEU A 21 9.65 -13.17 5.63
N SER A 22 8.77 -12.32 6.15
CA SER A 22 8.64 -10.95 5.67
C SER A 22 9.61 -10.02 6.41
N VAL A 23 10.42 -9.25 5.68
CA VAL A 23 11.33 -8.26 6.26
C VAL A 23 10.81 -6.86 5.99
N TYR A 24 10.52 -6.12 7.08
CA TYR A 24 10.03 -4.74 7.06
C TYR A 24 11.16 -3.79 7.43
N GLU A 25 11.23 -2.65 6.74
CA GLU A 25 12.03 -1.53 7.24
C GLU A 25 11.51 -1.08 8.62
N GLY A 26 10.18 -0.98 8.75
CA GLY A 26 9.46 -0.68 9.98
C GLY A 26 7.97 -0.59 9.73
N PHE A 27 7.18 -0.46 10.80
CA PHE A 27 5.73 -0.28 10.72
C PHE A 27 5.38 1.20 10.50
N PHE A 28 5.78 1.73 9.35
CA PHE A 28 5.53 3.12 8.96
C PHE A 28 4.14 3.28 8.35
N SER A 29 3.49 4.41 8.60
CA SER A 29 2.20 4.72 7.97
C SER A 29 2.33 4.83 6.44
N GLY A 30 1.45 4.16 5.70
CA GLY A 30 1.41 4.21 4.24
C GLY A 30 0.83 2.96 3.59
N GLY A 31 0.43 3.09 2.32
CA GLY A 31 -0.23 2.05 1.55
C GLY A 31 0.60 0.78 1.37
N ALA A 32 1.90 0.91 1.13
CA ALA A 32 2.79 -0.24 0.95
C ALA A 32 2.76 -1.21 2.13
N ARG A 33 2.83 -0.68 3.38
CA ARG A 33 2.72 -1.50 4.60
C ARG A 33 1.36 -2.20 4.69
N ILE A 34 0.27 -1.51 4.37
CA ILE A 34 -1.09 -2.08 4.41
C ILE A 34 -1.18 -3.24 3.41
N VAL A 35 -0.80 -3.03 2.16
CA VAL A 35 -0.84 -4.07 1.12
C VAL A 35 0.03 -5.26 1.50
N HIS A 36 1.26 -5.04 1.95
CA HIS A 36 2.17 -6.14 2.28
C HIS A 36 1.65 -6.94 3.50
N SER A 37 1.12 -6.26 4.52
CA SER A 37 0.50 -6.94 5.67
C SER A 37 -0.75 -7.71 5.26
N ASP A 38 -1.55 -7.19 4.34
CA ASP A 38 -2.70 -7.91 3.76
C ASP A 38 -2.27 -9.15 2.96
N VAL A 39 -1.15 -9.08 2.24
CA VAL A 39 -0.57 -10.25 1.56
C VAL A 39 -0.16 -11.31 2.58
N VAL A 40 0.59 -10.94 3.62
CA VAL A 40 0.98 -11.88 4.69
C VAL A 40 -0.25 -12.53 5.32
N LEU A 41 -1.24 -11.74 5.73
CA LEU A 41 -2.48 -12.25 6.34
C LEU A 41 -3.22 -13.22 5.40
N GLY A 42 -3.35 -12.87 4.13
CA GLY A 42 -4.06 -13.72 3.17
C GLY A 42 -3.32 -15.01 2.85
N LEU A 43 -1.99 -15.00 2.85
CA LEU A 43 -1.19 -16.22 2.68
C LEU A 43 -1.27 -17.13 3.92
N VAL A 44 -1.33 -16.54 5.14
CA VAL A 44 -1.59 -17.27 6.39
C VAL A 44 -2.99 -17.89 6.39
N GLU A 45 -4.01 -17.12 5.98
CA GLU A 45 -5.38 -17.62 5.77
C GLU A 45 -5.42 -18.80 4.79
N GLY A 46 -4.53 -18.78 3.79
CA GLY A 46 -4.31 -19.87 2.82
C GLY A 46 -3.51 -21.06 3.35
N GLY A 47 -3.08 -21.04 4.61
CA GLY A 47 -2.37 -22.14 5.28
C GLY A 47 -0.84 -22.09 5.16
N GLN A 48 -0.24 -20.99 4.70
CA GLN A 48 1.22 -20.82 4.72
C GLN A 48 1.70 -20.36 6.10
N HIS A 49 2.90 -20.76 6.50
CA HIS A 49 3.52 -20.31 7.74
C HIS A 49 4.34 -19.03 7.48
N HIS A 50 4.04 -17.96 8.21
CA HIS A 50 4.71 -16.67 8.07
C HIS A 50 5.23 -16.14 9.39
N SER A 51 6.37 -15.43 9.31
CA SER A 51 6.91 -14.57 10.37
C SER A 51 7.35 -13.23 9.79
N VAL A 52 7.51 -12.24 10.67
CA VAL A 52 7.95 -10.88 10.30
C VAL A 52 9.16 -10.48 11.12
N LEU A 53 10.18 -9.93 10.46
CA LEU A 53 11.29 -9.24 11.08
C LEU A 53 11.22 -7.75 10.70
N SER A 54 11.08 -6.87 11.69
CA SER A 54 11.14 -5.42 11.50
C SER A 54 12.53 -4.91 11.86
N ILE A 55 13.18 -4.14 10.97
CA ILE A 55 14.47 -3.52 11.28
C ILE A 55 14.29 -2.47 12.38
N HIS A 56 13.27 -1.62 12.25
CA HIS A 56 12.95 -0.59 13.24
C HIS A 56 11.77 -1.00 14.11
N GLY A 57 11.93 -0.88 15.43
CA GLY A 57 10.86 -1.07 16.41
C GLY A 57 10.11 0.21 16.73
N GLU A 58 10.69 1.37 16.41
CA GLU A 58 10.09 2.68 16.65
C GLU A 58 10.28 3.60 15.45
N VAL A 59 9.33 4.51 15.26
CA VAL A 59 9.37 5.57 14.24
C VAL A 59 9.27 6.92 14.92
N HIS A 60 10.25 7.77 14.65
CA HIS A 60 10.25 9.20 15.02
C HIS A 60 10.20 10.00 13.72
N ARG A 61 9.07 10.58 13.39
CA ARG A 61 8.90 11.35 12.17
C ARG A 61 7.95 12.52 12.42
N GLU A 62 8.39 13.75 12.08
CA GLU A 62 7.55 14.94 12.14
C GLU A 62 6.82 15.09 13.50
N ALA A 63 7.54 15.06 14.61
CA ALA A 63 7.03 15.09 15.99
C ALA A 63 6.17 13.88 16.42
N THR A 64 6.00 12.87 15.56
CA THR A 64 5.31 11.63 15.92
C THR A 64 6.31 10.57 16.38
N ARG A 65 6.15 10.09 17.61
CA ARG A 65 6.82 8.90 18.12
C ARG A 65 5.82 7.77 18.20
N GLN A 66 6.07 6.69 17.46
CA GLN A 66 5.21 5.52 17.44
C GLN A 66 6.03 4.24 17.55
N ALA A 67 5.79 3.45 18.60
CA ALA A 67 6.26 2.09 18.69
C ALA A 67 5.47 1.19 17.73
N MET A 68 6.11 0.16 17.18
CA MET A 68 5.48 -0.73 16.20
C MET A 68 4.24 -1.44 16.74
N GLU A 69 4.17 -1.70 18.04
CA GLU A 69 3.04 -2.36 18.72
C GLU A 69 1.74 -1.54 18.65
N ASN A 70 1.86 -0.23 18.48
CA ASN A 70 0.71 0.68 18.32
C ASN A 70 0.19 0.74 16.87
N ASP A 71 0.88 0.08 15.94
CA ASP A 71 0.50 0.04 14.54
C ASP A 71 -0.63 -0.96 14.29
N ALA A 72 -1.62 -0.57 13.48
CA ALA A 72 -2.78 -1.41 13.19
C ALA A 72 -2.40 -2.70 12.43
N CYS A 73 -1.41 -2.64 11.51
CA CYS A 73 -0.97 -3.83 10.79
C CYS A 73 -0.21 -4.78 11.71
N TYR A 74 0.63 -4.26 12.62
CA TYR A 74 1.27 -5.08 13.66
C TYR A 74 0.23 -5.83 14.49
N GLN A 75 -0.80 -5.10 14.98
CA GLN A 75 -1.86 -5.68 15.80
C GLN A 75 -2.66 -6.75 15.03
N GLN A 76 -2.94 -6.55 13.76
CA GLN A 76 -3.64 -7.52 12.91
C GLN A 76 -2.79 -8.78 12.67
N LEU A 77 -1.51 -8.62 12.34
CA LEU A 77 -0.58 -9.73 12.12
C LEU A 77 -0.43 -10.59 13.39
N THR A 78 -0.20 -9.97 14.54
CA THR A 78 -0.05 -10.68 15.81
C THR A 78 -1.35 -11.36 16.27
N ALA A 79 -2.50 -10.73 16.05
CA ALA A 79 -3.81 -11.32 16.30
C ALA A 79 -4.09 -12.55 15.41
N ALA A 80 -3.54 -12.59 14.19
CA ALA A 80 -3.60 -13.73 13.30
C ALA A 80 -2.55 -14.84 13.61
N GLY A 81 -1.76 -14.66 14.67
CA GLY A 81 -0.74 -15.64 15.09
C GLY A 81 0.60 -15.52 14.36
N VAL A 82 0.81 -14.46 13.55
CA VAL A 82 2.09 -14.20 12.91
C VAL A 82 3.10 -13.73 13.94
N GLY A 83 4.23 -14.43 14.07
CA GLY A 83 5.34 -14.02 14.91
C GLY A 83 6.01 -12.77 14.36
N VAL A 84 6.02 -11.68 15.14
CA VAL A 84 6.69 -10.42 14.76
C VAL A 84 7.84 -10.17 15.70
N SER A 85 9.04 -10.02 15.15
CA SER A 85 10.29 -9.67 15.85
C SER A 85 10.87 -8.36 15.33
N THR A 86 11.82 -7.77 16.07
CA THR A 86 12.47 -6.52 15.66
C THR A 86 13.95 -6.52 16.02
N LEU A 87 14.78 -5.80 15.23
CA LEU A 87 16.16 -5.50 15.61
C LEU A 87 16.24 -4.33 16.60
N GLY A 88 15.10 -3.69 16.95
CA GLY A 88 15.00 -2.66 17.98
C GLY A 88 15.56 -1.29 17.60
N ARG A 89 15.88 -1.05 16.30
CA ARG A 89 16.33 0.27 15.85
C ARG A 89 15.20 1.28 15.91
N SER A 90 15.55 2.56 16.07
CA SER A 90 14.64 3.68 15.91
C SER A 90 14.83 4.34 14.54
N PHE A 91 13.74 4.64 13.84
CA PHE A 91 13.77 5.39 12.58
C PHE A 91 13.45 6.86 12.83
N GLY A 92 14.28 7.76 12.29
CA GLY A 92 14.14 9.20 12.51
C GLY A 92 14.82 9.63 13.82
N GLY A 93 14.71 10.87 14.20
CA GLY A 93 15.53 11.51 15.23
C GLY A 93 16.61 12.35 14.54
N ASP A 94 17.64 12.82 15.22
CA ASP A 94 18.70 13.73 14.73
C ASP A 94 19.57 13.11 13.61
N ARG A 95 18.97 12.65 12.52
CA ARG A 95 19.67 11.91 11.46
C ARG A 95 19.40 12.46 10.07
N ASP A 96 20.31 12.09 9.16
CA ASP A 96 20.40 12.57 7.79
C ASP A 96 19.08 12.58 7.03
N PRO A 97 18.84 13.62 6.22
CA PRO A 97 17.59 13.84 5.48
C PRO A 97 17.24 12.75 4.47
N ASP A 98 18.21 11.91 4.07
CA ASP A 98 18.05 10.85 3.06
C ASP A 98 17.61 9.49 3.62
N GLY A 99 17.43 9.38 4.95
CA GLY A 99 16.93 8.14 5.58
C GLY A 99 17.93 6.99 5.59
N THR A 100 19.19 7.23 5.23
CA THR A 100 20.24 6.22 5.30
C THR A 100 20.51 5.85 6.75
N VAL A 101 20.60 4.54 7.02
CA VAL A 101 21.01 4.02 8.31
C VAL A 101 22.48 4.39 8.52
N THR A 102 22.75 5.53 9.18
CA THR A 102 24.10 5.90 9.59
C THR A 102 24.62 4.92 10.63
N GLY A 103 25.50 4.04 10.21
CA GLY A 103 26.08 2.98 11.02
C GLY A 103 25.62 1.60 10.56
N GLY A 104 26.57 0.70 10.28
CA GLY A 104 26.34 -0.68 9.91
C GLY A 104 25.51 -1.42 10.99
N PHE A 105 25.05 -2.63 10.65
CA PHE A 105 24.40 -3.49 11.62
C PHE A 105 25.42 -4.05 12.63
N THR A 106 25.04 -4.09 13.90
CA THR A 106 25.87 -4.66 14.98
C THR A 106 25.88 -6.19 14.93
N GLY A 107 26.87 -6.81 15.57
CA GLY A 107 26.96 -8.27 15.67
C GLY A 107 25.69 -8.93 16.23
N PRO A 108 25.10 -8.43 17.34
CA PRO A 108 23.83 -8.94 17.86
C PRO A 108 22.67 -8.83 16.87
N GLU A 109 22.50 -7.69 16.18
CA GLU A 109 21.45 -7.52 15.17
C GLU A 109 21.60 -8.50 14.01
N LEU A 110 22.84 -8.71 13.54
CA LEU A 110 23.13 -9.71 12.49
C LEU A 110 22.85 -11.14 12.96
N ALA A 111 23.12 -11.45 14.23
CA ALA A 111 22.81 -12.75 14.83
C ALA A 111 21.29 -12.97 14.91
N ASP A 112 20.51 -11.94 15.25
CA ASP A 112 19.04 -12.00 15.29
C ASP A 112 18.46 -12.17 13.89
N ALA A 113 18.96 -11.41 12.90
CA ALA A 113 18.59 -11.56 11.51
C ALA A 113 18.96 -12.95 10.96
N ALA A 114 20.14 -13.48 11.31
CA ALA A 114 20.56 -14.81 10.89
C ALA A 114 19.65 -15.91 11.45
N ARG A 115 19.18 -15.79 12.70
CA ARG A 115 18.21 -16.73 13.28
C ARG A 115 16.88 -16.69 12.54
N ALA A 116 16.34 -15.51 12.28
CA ALA A 116 15.10 -15.36 11.54
C ALA A 116 15.19 -15.95 10.13
N LEU A 117 16.32 -15.73 9.44
CA LEU A 117 16.57 -16.23 8.08
C LEU A 117 16.82 -17.75 8.06
N ALA A 118 17.37 -18.34 9.13
CA ALA A 118 17.71 -19.77 9.16
C ALA A 118 16.48 -20.66 8.99
N ASP A 119 15.34 -20.25 9.56
CA ASP A 119 14.10 -21.02 9.52
C ASP A 119 13.23 -20.74 8.28
N ALA A 120 13.58 -19.71 7.48
CA ALA A 120 12.79 -19.31 6.32
C ALA A 120 13.20 -20.10 5.05
N ASP A 121 12.23 -20.41 4.20
CA ASP A 121 12.43 -20.96 2.86
C ASP A 121 12.49 -19.84 1.81
N VAL A 122 11.67 -18.80 1.98
CA VAL A 122 11.56 -17.62 1.09
C VAL A 122 11.49 -16.36 1.95
N VAL A 123 12.07 -15.28 1.46
CA VAL A 123 11.98 -13.95 2.08
C VAL A 123 11.14 -13.03 1.21
N LEU A 124 10.15 -12.34 1.81
CA LEU A 124 9.45 -11.20 1.21
C LEU A 124 10.02 -9.91 1.79
N SER A 125 10.62 -9.06 0.96
CA SER A 125 11.08 -7.74 1.39
C SER A 125 10.01 -6.69 1.13
N LEU A 126 9.56 -5.99 2.17
CA LEU A 126 8.68 -4.82 2.03
C LEU A 126 9.52 -3.64 1.53
N LYS A 127 9.49 -3.41 0.24
CA LYS A 127 10.33 -2.48 -0.53
C LYS A 127 11.81 -2.91 -0.60
N GLU A 128 12.64 -1.98 -1.12
CA GLU A 128 14.07 -2.17 -1.31
C GLU A 128 14.89 -1.96 -0.03
N GLN A 129 14.44 -1.09 0.88
CA GLN A 129 15.21 -0.66 2.05
C GLN A 129 15.72 -1.82 2.92
N PRO A 130 14.96 -2.92 3.15
CA PRO A 130 15.46 -4.06 3.89
C PRO A 130 16.66 -4.79 3.24
N LEU A 131 16.95 -4.53 1.96
CA LEU A 131 18.10 -5.12 1.29
C LEU A 131 19.42 -4.66 1.91
N SER A 132 19.48 -3.49 2.53
CA SER A 132 20.62 -3.04 3.32
C SER A 132 21.01 -4.04 4.42
N LEU A 133 20.05 -4.73 5.02
CA LEU A 133 20.26 -5.84 5.94
C LEU A 133 20.55 -7.14 5.19
N LEU A 134 19.69 -7.52 4.24
CA LEU A 134 19.77 -8.80 3.55
C LEU A 134 21.05 -8.97 2.71
N ASN A 135 21.71 -7.88 2.32
CA ASN A 135 22.99 -7.88 1.63
C ASN A 135 24.20 -8.05 2.56
N GLN A 136 24.03 -8.02 3.88
CA GLN A 136 25.15 -8.20 4.81
C GLN A 136 25.80 -9.59 4.65
N ALA A 137 27.13 -9.60 4.73
CA ALA A 137 27.90 -10.82 4.67
C ALA A 137 27.64 -11.73 5.88
N GLY A 138 27.69 -13.04 5.67
CA GLY A 138 27.53 -14.04 6.73
C GLY A 138 26.07 -14.38 7.08
N LEU A 139 25.07 -13.71 6.53
CA LEU A 139 23.67 -14.09 6.67
C LEU A 139 23.32 -15.33 5.81
N PRO A 140 22.41 -16.21 6.29
CA PRO A 140 21.90 -17.33 5.50
C PRO A 140 21.30 -16.85 4.17
N ARG A 141 21.71 -17.45 3.06
CA ARG A 141 21.14 -17.13 1.73
C ARG A 141 19.77 -17.78 1.61
N ARG A 142 18.80 -16.97 1.28
CA ARG A 142 17.42 -17.37 0.95
C ARG A 142 16.99 -16.66 -0.34
N PRO A 143 16.12 -17.25 -1.16
CA PRO A 143 15.51 -16.52 -2.27
C PRO A 143 14.68 -15.35 -1.74
N VAL A 144 14.96 -14.16 -2.26
CA VAL A 144 14.29 -12.92 -1.86
C VAL A 144 13.34 -12.47 -2.96
N VAL A 145 12.11 -12.19 -2.59
CA VAL A 145 11.12 -11.49 -3.40
C VAL A 145 10.98 -10.07 -2.86
N VAL A 146 11.27 -9.05 -3.66
CA VAL A 146 11.15 -7.65 -3.25
C VAL A 146 9.81 -7.10 -3.73
N CYS A 147 9.02 -6.49 -2.84
CA CYS A 147 7.74 -5.87 -3.18
C CYS A 147 7.93 -4.37 -3.43
N LEU A 148 7.85 -3.95 -4.69
CA LEU A 148 8.09 -2.58 -5.13
C LEU A 148 6.78 -1.78 -5.16
N HIS A 149 6.80 -0.59 -4.53
CA HIS A 149 5.60 0.22 -4.31
C HIS A 149 5.73 1.68 -4.74
N ARG A 150 6.69 2.00 -5.62
CA ARG A 150 6.90 3.35 -6.17
C ARG A 150 7.20 3.28 -7.67
N SER A 151 6.91 4.39 -8.36
CA SER A 151 7.22 4.56 -9.80
C SER A 151 8.37 5.54 -10.04
N ASP A 152 9.14 5.87 -9.00
CA ASP A 152 10.28 6.78 -9.03
C ASP A 152 11.49 6.19 -8.26
N PRO A 153 12.07 5.07 -8.77
CA PRO A 153 13.15 4.34 -8.09
C PRO A 153 14.41 5.19 -7.85
N GLU A 154 14.66 6.20 -8.66
CA GLU A 154 15.77 7.14 -8.53
C GLU A 154 15.70 7.97 -7.23
N HIS A 155 14.53 8.11 -6.64
CA HIS A 155 14.33 8.80 -5.37
C HIS A 155 14.43 7.88 -4.14
N GLN A 156 14.90 6.63 -4.33
CA GLN A 156 15.10 5.68 -3.22
C GLN A 156 16.52 5.71 -2.64
N GLY A 157 17.38 6.63 -3.08
CA GLY A 157 18.75 6.72 -2.61
C GLY A 157 19.52 5.41 -2.84
N ALA A 158 20.29 4.97 -1.84
CA ALA A 158 21.10 3.75 -1.92
C ALA A 158 20.28 2.46 -2.08
N ALA A 159 18.96 2.47 -1.81
CA ALA A 159 18.15 1.26 -1.87
C ALA A 159 18.02 0.67 -3.29
N LEU A 160 18.06 1.52 -4.33
CA LEU A 160 18.10 1.04 -5.71
C LEU A 160 19.41 0.29 -6.04
N ASP A 161 20.54 0.79 -5.53
CA ASP A 161 21.84 0.15 -5.72
C ASP A 161 21.93 -1.17 -4.94
N GLU A 162 21.35 -1.22 -3.74
CA GLU A 162 21.20 -2.45 -2.96
C GLU A 162 20.36 -3.49 -3.71
N LEU A 163 19.28 -3.07 -4.38
CA LEU A 163 18.47 -3.95 -5.22
C LEU A 163 19.27 -4.50 -6.41
N LYS A 164 20.00 -3.65 -7.13
CA LYS A 164 20.85 -4.07 -8.25
C LYS A 164 21.93 -5.06 -7.81
N THR A 165 22.57 -4.79 -6.68
CA THR A 165 23.56 -5.69 -6.07
C THR A 165 22.94 -7.04 -5.71
N ALA A 166 21.80 -7.05 -5.05
CA ALA A 166 21.13 -8.28 -4.64
C ALA A 166 20.65 -9.13 -5.82
N ILE A 167 20.26 -8.51 -6.95
CA ILE A 167 19.92 -9.20 -8.20
C ILE A 167 21.19 -9.78 -8.83
N ALA A 168 22.26 -8.99 -8.96
CA ALA A 168 23.53 -9.47 -9.53
C ALA A 168 24.12 -10.64 -8.74
N ASP A 169 23.96 -10.64 -7.42
CA ASP A 169 24.38 -11.73 -6.54
C ASP A 169 23.43 -12.95 -6.58
N GLY A 170 22.31 -12.87 -7.30
CA GLY A 170 21.29 -13.93 -7.35
C GLY A 170 20.56 -14.16 -6.01
N LYS A 171 20.54 -13.16 -5.10
CA LYS A 171 19.75 -13.20 -3.87
C LYS A 171 18.29 -12.84 -4.16
N VAL A 172 18.07 -11.73 -4.88
CA VAL A 172 16.74 -11.35 -5.36
C VAL A 172 16.42 -12.15 -6.61
N VAL A 173 15.41 -12.98 -6.51
CA VAL A 173 14.95 -13.89 -7.56
C VAL A 173 13.68 -13.39 -8.27
N ALA A 174 12.95 -12.48 -7.63
CA ALA A 174 11.79 -11.81 -8.18
C ALA A 174 11.60 -10.44 -7.53
N ALA A 175 11.07 -9.49 -8.29
CA ALA A 175 10.65 -8.18 -7.82
C ALA A 175 9.19 -7.95 -8.23
N VAL A 176 8.28 -7.89 -7.26
CA VAL A 176 6.86 -7.70 -7.49
C VAL A 176 6.56 -6.21 -7.58
N CYS A 177 6.14 -5.76 -8.75
CA CYS A 177 5.68 -4.41 -9.03
C CYS A 177 4.17 -4.32 -8.77
N CYS A 178 3.74 -3.39 -7.91
CA CYS A 178 2.32 -3.23 -7.61
C CYS A 178 1.52 -2.55 -8.74
N ALA A 179 2.20 -2.14 -9.82
CA ALA A 179 1.64 -1.42 -10.95
C ALA A 179 2.53 -1.58 -12.20
N GLU A 180 1.96 -1.38 -13.37
CA GLU A 180 2.70 -1.37 -14.65
C GLU A 180 3.72 -0.22 -14.66
N SER A 181 3.34 0.97 -14.20
CA SER A 181 4.25 2.13 -14.07
C SER A 181 5.45 1.83 -13.16
N THR A 182 5.27 1.02 -12.11
CA THR A 182 6.37 0.54 -11.26
C THR A 182 7.33 -0.33 -12.07
N ARG A 183 6.82 -1.34 -12.79
CA ARG A 183 7.64 -2.20 -13.64
C ARG A 183 8.45 -1.37 -14.64
N ASP A 184 7.78 -0.46 -15.36
CA ASP A 184 8.40 0.35 -16.41
C ASP A 184 9.50 1.26 -15.85
N ALA A 185 9.26 1.87 -14.68
CA ALA A 185 10.23 2.71 -14.00
C ALA A 185 11.47 1.91 -13.54
N TYR A 186 11.29 0.74 -12.93
CA TYR A 186 12.41 -0.09 -12.50
C TYR A 186 13.17 -0.71 -13.69
N GLN A 187 12.47 -1.06 -14.76
CA GLN A 187 13.12 -1.50 -15.99
C GLN A 187 13.95 -0.37 -16.62
N ALA A 188 13.43 0.85 -16.66
CA ALA A 188 14.17 2.04 -17.13
C ALA A 188 15.37 2.36 -16.24
N ALA A 189 15.29 2.07 -14.92
CA ALA A 189 16.38 2.20 -13.97
C ALA A 189 17.44 1.08 -14.09
N GLY A 190 17.28 0.13 -15.04
CA GLY A 190 18.24 -0.92 -15.34
C GLY A 190 18.02 -2.22 -14.56
N ILE A 191 16.84 -2.45 -14.01
CA ILE A 191 16.47 -3.76 -13.45
C ILE A 191 16.06 -4.69 -14.59
N PRO A 192 16.62 -5.94 -14.65
CA PRO A 192 16.31 -6.91 -15.70
C PRO A 192 14.81 -7.26 -15.73
N PRO A 193 14.16 -7.26 -16.91
CA PRO A 193 12.72 -7.50 -17.02
C PRO A 193 12.29 -8.89 -16.55
N GLU A 194 13.17 -9.89 -16.63
CA GLU A 194 12.90 -11.27 -16.22
C GLU A 194 12.68 -11.44 -14.71
N VAL A 195 13.14 -10.50 -13.87
CA VAL A 195 12.88 -10.53 -12.43
C VAL A 195 11.66 -9.67 -12.05
N LEU A 196 11.10 -8.88 -12.97
CA LEU A 196 9.99 -7.96 -12.72
C LEU A 196 8.64 -8.65 -12.97
N HIS A 197 7.82 -8.77 -11.94
CA HIS A 197 6.48 -9.36 -12.00
C HIS A 197 5.44 -8.33 -11.59
N VAL A 198 4.41 -8.11 -12.40
CA VAL A 198 3.32 -7.19 -12.04
C VAL A 198 2.22 -7.96 -11.31
N ILE A 199 2.00 -7.62 -10.04
CA ILE A 199 0.85 -8.08 -9.25
C ILE A 199 0.13 -6.82 -8.75
N PRO A 200 -0.91 -6.36 -9.46
CA PRO A 200 -1.63 -5.15 -9.09
C PRO A 200 -2.26 -5.25 -7.71
N ASN A 201 -2.26 -4.14 -6.97
CA ASN A 201 -2.89 -4.05 -5.66
C ASN A 201 -4.35 -4.48 -5.70
N GLY A 202 -4.77 -5.16 -4.66
CA GLY A 202 -6.16 -5.55 -4.43
C GLY A 202 -6.64 -5.08 -3.06
N VAL A 203 -7.95 -4.90 -2.93
CA VAL A 203 -8.61 -4.52 -1.69
C VAL A 203 -9.68 -5.56 -1.32
N ASP A 204 -10.05 -5.62 -0.04
CA ASP A 204 -11.13 -6.46 0.42
C ASP A 204 -12.48 -5.95 -0.11
N LEU A 205 -13.01 -6.61 -1.14
CA LEU A 205 -14.26 -6.22 -1.80
C LEU A 205 -15.51 -6.46 -0.93
N PHE A 206 -15.39 -7.21 0.16
CA PHE A 206 -16.47 -7.36 1.13
C PHE A 206 -16.51 -6.17 2.09
N ARG A 207 -15.33 -5.68 2.50
CA ARG A 207 -15.16 -4.49 3.33
C ARG A 207 -15.46 -3.22 2.53
N PHE A 208 -14.80 -3.04 1.38
CA PHE A 208 -14.95 -1.88 0.50
C PHE A 208 -16.04 -2.13 -0.54
N ARG A 209 -17.23 -1.65 -0.23
CA ARG A 209 -18.42 -1.74 -1.08
C ARG A 209 -19.37 -0.58 -0.83
N PRO A 210 -20.25 -0.26 -1.78
CA PRO A 210 -21.33 0.69 -1.54
C PRO A 210 -22.19 0.23 -0.36
N ASP A 211 -22.40 1.11 0.60
CA ASP A 211 -23.17 0.81 1.81
C ASP A 211 -24.02 2.03 2.20
N PRO A 212 -25.32 2.03 1.89
CA PRO A 212 -26.21 3.15 2.23
C PRO A 212 -26.30 3.43 3.73
N ALA A 213 -26.19 2.40 4.57
CA ALA A 213 -26.27 2.59 6.03
C ALA A 213 -25.04 3.32 6.55
N ARG A 214 -23.84 2.93 6.10
CA ARG A 214 -22.59 3.64 6.41
C ARG A 214 -22.61 5.08 5.89
N ARG A 215 -23.13 5.29 4.66
CA ARG A 215 -23.29 6.64 4.09
C ARG A 215 -24.12 7.53 5.00
N LEU A 216 -25.31 7.10 5.38
CA LEU A 216 -26.19 7.85 6.24
C LEU A 216 -25.58 8.11 7.63
N ALA A 217 -24.94 7.08 8.23
CA ALA A 217 -24.32 7.20 9.53
C ALA A 217 -23.17 8.22 9.55
N LEU A 218 -22.26 8.20 8.57
CA LEU A 218 -21.19 9.17 8.46
C LEU A 218 -21.73 10.59 8.30
N ARG A 219 -22.65 10.77 7.34
CA ARG A 219 -23.22 12.09 7.05
C ARG A 219 -23.96 12.68 8.25
N ALA A 220 -24.75 11.87 8.93
CA ALA A 220 -25.43 12.30 10.15
C ALA A 220 -24.43 12.69 11.26
N SER A 221 -23.34 11.96 11.44
CA SER A 221 -22.30 12.27 12.45
C SER A 221 -21.55 13.56 12.19
N LEU A 222 -21.52 14.02 10.93
CA LEU A 222 -20.85 15.25 10.49
C LEU A 222 -21.83 16.40 10.22
N GLY A 223 -23.13 16.20 10.41
CA GLY A 223 -24.17 17.18 10.09
C GLY A 223 -24.31 17.46 8.59
N ILE A 224 -23.91 16.53 7.73
CA ILE A 224 -23.97 16.66 6.27
C ILE A 224 -25.35 16.18 5.77
N PRO A 225 -26.09 16.99 5.02
CA PRO A 225 -27.34 16.57 4.40
C PRO A 225 -27.12 15.38 3.45
N ASP A 226 -28.08 14.45 3.38
CA ASP A 226 -27.93 13.24 2.56
C ASP A 226 -27.74 13.54 1.06
N ALA A 227 -28.39 14.59 0.55
CA ALA A 227 -28.27 15.01 -0.85
C ALA A 227 -27.05 15.88 -1.15
N ALA A 228 -26.31 16.36 -0.12
CA ALA A 228 -25.16 17.21 -0.31
C ALA A 228 -24.00 16.45 -0.99
N PRO A 229 -23.33 17.02 -2.00
CA PRO A 229 -22.15 16.40 -2.59
C PRO A 229 -20.96 16.43 -1.62
N VAL A 230 -20.20 15.33 -1.59
CA VAL A 230 -19.07 15.14 -0.67
C VAL A 230 -17.83 14.66 -1.43
N VAL A 231 -16.74 15.41 -1.30
CA VAL A 231 -15.40 15.04 -1.79
C VAL A 231 -14.54 14.60 -0.62
N VAL A 232 -13.83 13.46 -0.75
CA VAL A 232 -12.87 13.00 0.26
C VAL A 232 -11.45 13.00 -0.27
N PHE A 233 -10.52 13.49 0.54
CA PHE A 233 -9.07 13.36 0.39
C PHE A 233 -8.54 12.42 1.49
N ALA A 234 -8.03 11.28 1.09
CA ALA A 234 -7.54 10.26 2.01
C ALA A 234 -6.03 10.05 1.84
N ALA A 235 -5.24 10.84 2.54
CA ALA A 235 -3.79 10.80 2.49
C ALA A 235 -3.18 11.39 3.79
N ARG A 236 -1.93 11.03 4.09
CA ARG A 236 -1.17 11.75 5.11
C ARG A 236 -0.78 13.14 4.60
N TYR A 237 -0.58 14.09 5.51
CA TYR A 237 0.02 15.38 5.17
C TYR A 237 1.47 15.16 4.75
N ALA A 238 1.77 15.34 3.48
CA ALA A 238 3.09 15.16 2.90
C ALA A 238 3.23 15.92 1.57
N THR A 239 4.44 16.41 1.29
CA THR A 239 4.74 17.19 0.07
C THR A 239 4.28 16.48 -1.20
N MET A 240 4.55 15.17 -1.32
CA MET A 240 4.15 14.39 -2.49
C MET A 240 2.63 14.38 -2.76
N LYS A 241 1.81 14.54 -1.72
CA LYS A 241 0.34 14.54 -1.81
C LYS A 241 -0.24 15.86 -2.28
N ASN A 242 0.59 16.89 -2.35
CA ASN A 242 0.24 18.23 -2.83
C ASN A 242 -1.07 18.76 -2.20
N VAL A 243 -1.09 18.77 -0.86
CA VAL A 243 -2.24 19.27 -0.08
C VAL A 243 -2.61 20.70 -0.47
N PRO A 244 -1.68 21.63 -0.75
CA PRO A 244 -2.02 22.96 -1.22
C PRO A 244 -2.84 22.98 -2.53
N LEU A 245 -2.56 22.10 -3.49
CA LEU A 245 -3.37 22.00 -4.71
C LEU A 245 -4.80 21.53 -4.36
N PHE A 246 -4.92 20.50 -3.51
CA PHE A 246 -6.22 20.00 -3.06
C PHE A 246 -7.05 21.11 -2.38
N LEU A 247 -6.44 21.87 -1.47
CA LEU A 247 -7.14 22.93 -0.72
C LEU A 247 -7.59 24.07 -1.63
N ARG A 248 -6.76 24.51 -2.59
CA ARG A 248 -7.17 25.51 -3.56
C ARG A 248 -8.32 25.03 -4.45
N ALA A 249 -8.29 23.76 -4.88
CA ALA A 249 -9.40 23.16 -5.60
C ALA A 249 -10.66 23.04 -4.73
N ALA A 250 -10.51 22.71 -3.45
CA ALA A 250 -11.61 22.64 -2.49
C ALA A 250 -12.25 24.02 -2.29
N HIS A 251 -11.46 25.07 -2.16
CA HIS A 251 -11.95 26.44 -2.07
C HIS A 251 -12.79 26.81 -3.31
N GLU A 252 -12.24 26.61 -4.52
CA GLU A 252 -12.95 26.91 -5.77
C GLU A 252 -14.25 26.09 -5.91
N TRP A 253 -14.22 24.81 -5.54
CA TRP A 253 -15.38 23.94 -5.63
C TRP A 253 -16.47 24.32 -4.62
N LEU A 254 -16.11 24.59 -3.36
CA LEU A 254 -17.04 24.96 -2.30
C LEU A 254 -17.73 26.31 -2.58
N ARG A 255 -17.08 27.22 -3.32
CA ARG A 255 -17.71 28.48 -3.78
C ARG A 255 -18.75 28.24 -4.87
N ARG A 256 -18.51 27.26 -5.77
CA ARG A 256 -19.42 26.88 -6.87
C ARG A 256 -20.54 25.97 -6.43
N GLU A 257 -20.30 25.16 -5.39
CA GLU A 257 -21.23 24.18 -4.85
C GLU A 257 -21.60 24.52 -3.39
N PRO A 258 -22.65 25.33 -3.17
CA PRO A 258 -22.99 25.82 -1.82
C PRO A 258 -23.41 24.71 -0.85
N ALA A 259 -23.90 23.56 -1.35
CA ALA A 259 -24.24 22.40 -0.53
C ALA A 259 -23.05 21.44 -0.34
N GLY A 260 -21.90 21.69 -0.97
CA GLY A 260 -20.76 20.78 -0.98
C GLY A 260 -20.03 20.70 0.36
N HIS A 261 -19.50 19.52 0.65
CA HIS A 261 -18.63 19.26 1.82
C HIS A 261 -17.35 18.55 1.38
N VAL A 262 -16.26 18.83 2.10
CA VAL A 262 -14.94 18.25 1.87
C VAL A 262 -14.47 17.54 3.12
N LEU A 263 -14.02 16.29 3.00
CA LEU A 263 -13.46 15.49 4.09
C LEU A 263 -11.96 15.29 3.85
N MET A 264 -11.14 15.49 4.88
CA MET A 264 -9.71 15.22 4.84
C MET A 264 -9.36 14.18 5.90
N CYS A 265 -8.78 13.06 5.48
CA CYS A 265 -8.43 11.94 6.37
C CYS A 265 -6.96 11.55 6.22
N GLY A 266 -6.30 11.29 7.34
CA GLY A 266 -4.94 10.77 7.39
C GLY A 266 -4.10 11.43 8.49
N THR A 267 -2.87 10.95 8.63
CA THR A 267 -1.93 11.53 9.58
C THR A 267 -1.64 12.98 9.22
N GLY A 268 -1.78 13.87 10.18
CA GLY A 268 -1.60 15.31 10.00
C GLY A 268 -2.79 16.04 9.37
N MET A 269 -3.94 15.37 9.17
CA MET A 269 -5.19 15.99 8.69
C MET A 269 -6.07 16.37 9.88
N THR A 270 -5.53 17.21 10.78
CA THR A 270 -6.14 17.63 12.04
C THR A 270 -5.92 19.12 12.29
N ASP A 271 -6.77 19.75 13.11
CA ASP A 271 -6.70 21.19 13.42
C ASP A 271 -5.41 21.58 14.17
N ASP A 272 -4.78 20.63 14.84
CA ASP A 272 -3.54 20.84 15.60
C ASP A 272 -2.27 20.74 14.74
N GLN A 273 -2.39 20.51 13.41
CA GLN A 273 -1.25 20.51 12.48
C GLN A 273 -0.98 21.93 11.94
N PRO A 274 0.07 22.62 12.41
CA PRO A 274 0.31 24.03 12.05
C PRO A 274 0.51 24.27 10.54
N ALA A 275 1.21 23.35 9.86
CA ALA A 275 1.45 23.47 8.43
C ALA A 275 0.15 23.32 7.62
N LEU A 276 -0.74 22.40 8.01
CA LEU A 276 -2.05 22.26 7.37
C LEU A 276 -2.91 23.51 7.61
N SER A 277 -2.88 24.06 8.84
CA SER A 277 -3.61 25.31 9.14
C SER A 277 -3.14 26.48 8.27
N ALA A 278 -1.81 26.59 8.07
CA ALA A 278 -1.26 27.62 7.20
C ALA A 278 -1.66 27.44 5.73
N ASP A 279 -1.66 26.19 5.24
CA ASP A 279 -2.12 25.88 3.87
C ASP A 279 -3.61 26.17 3.68
N ILE A 280 -4.44 25.95 4.72
CA ILE A 280 -5.87 26.31 4.69
C ILE A 280 -6.04 27.83 4.66
N ASP A 281 -5.27 28.57 5.48
CA ASP A 281 -5.29 30.04 5.49
C ASP A 281 -4.91 30.60 4.11
N ASP A 282 -3.86 30.06 3.50
CA ASP A 282 -3.41 30.48 2.16
C ASP A 282 -4.46 30.20 1.09
N ALA A 283 -5.09 29.02 1.13
CA ALA A 283 -6.04 28.60 0.11
C ALA A 283 -7.42 29.28 0.23
N PHE A 284 -7.91 29.49 1.45
CA PHE A 284 -9.28 29.98 1.72
C PHE A 284 -9.34 31.47 1.98
N GLY A 285 -8.26 32.09 2.44
CA GLY A 285 -8.19 33.53 2.69
C GLY A 285 -9.37 34.04 3.55
N GLU A 286 -10.04 35.08 3.05
CA GLU A 286 -11.19 35.71 3.74
C GLU A 286 -12.42 34.76 3.82
N ASP A 287 -12.54 33.76 2.96
CA ASP A 287 -13.65 32.82 2.95
C ASP A 287 -13.54 31.72 4.03
N ARG A 288 -12.41 31.66 4.78
CA ARG A 288 -12.11 30.58 5.74
C ARG A 288 -13.23 30.39 6.76
N GLU A 289 -13.69 31.47 7.40
CA GLU A 289 -14.75 31.38 8.42
C GLU A 289 -16.08 30.90 7.82
N GLN A 290 -16.43 31.41 6.64
CA GLN A 290 -17.68 31.07 5.95
C GLN A 290 -17.69 29.59 5.51
N LEU A 291 -16.55 29.06 5.12
CA LEU A 291 -16.41 27.69 4.60
C LEU A 291 -16.02 26.66 5.69
N ALA A 292 -15.64 27.09 6.89
CA ALA A 292 -15.15 26.23 7.96
C ALA A 292 -16.10 25.07 8.30
N GLY A 293 -17.42 25.31 8.32
CA GLY A 293 -18.41 24.25 8.58
C GLY A 293 -18.56 23.19 7.46
N ARG A 294 -17.87 23.37 6.32
CA ARG A 294 -17.94 22.47 5.16
C ARG A 294 -16.62 21.76 4.84
N LEU A 295 -15.54 22.13 5.54
CA LEU A 295 -14.25 21.44 5.52
C LEU A 295 -14.10 20.64 6.82
N HIS A 296 -14.04 19.31 6.72
CA HIS A 296 -13.99 18.41 7.87
C HIS A 296 -12.62 17.73 7.95
N LEU A 297 -11.83 18.05 8.97
CA LEU A 297 -10.55 17.44 9.27
C LEU A 297 -10.76 16.23 10.18
N LEU A 298 -10.69 15.01 9.66
CA LEU A 298 -11.06 13.79 10.37
C LEU A 298 -9.86 13.05 10.98
N GLY A 299 -8.65 13.52 10.73
CA GLY A 299 -7.45 12.85 11.21
C GLY A 299 -7.34 11.41 10.72
N VAL A 300 -6.66 10.55 11.50
CA VAL A 300 -6.50 9.13 11.18
C VAL A 300 -7.81 8.39 11.45
N ARG A 301 -8.38 7.77 10.41
CA ARG A 301 -9.56 6.92 10.50
C ARG A 301 -9.18 5.46 10.27
N ARG A 302 -9.83 4.55 11.00
CA ARG A 302 -9.67 3.09 10.84
C ARG A 302 -10.83 2.44 10.07
N ASP A 303 -11.92 3.17 9.92
CA ASP A 303 -13.16 2.80 9.22
C ASP A 303 -13.28 3.50 7.87
N MET A 304 -12.22 3.44 7.05
CA MET A 304 -12.17 4.13 5.76
C MET A 304 -13.28 3.70 4.80
N GLU A 305 -13.76 2.46 4.90
CA GLU A 305 -14.93 1.98 4.17
C GLU A 305 -16.21 2.77 4.48
N THR A 306 -16.32 3.32 5.70
CA THR A 306 -17.42 4.21 6.08
C THR A 306 -17.23 5.60 5.49
N VAL A 307 -16.00 6.12 5.54
CA VAL A 307 -15.65 7.42 4.97
C VAL A 307 -15.89 7.44 3.46
N TYR A 308 -15.40 6.44 2.74
CA TYR A 308 -15.60 6.36 1.29
C TYR A 308 -17.06 6.11 0.89
N ALA A 309 -17.80 5.26 1.62
CA ALA A 309 -19.23 5.05 1.35
C ALA A 309 -20.04 6.34 1.55
N GLY A 310 -19.64 7.21 2.47
CA GLY A 310 -20.24 8.52 2.72
C GLY A 310 -19.93 9.58 1.67
N SER A 311 -18.94 9.35 0.81
CA SER A 311 -18.42 10.31 -0.16
C SER A 311 -18.96 10.04 -1.57
N ASP A 312 -18.97 11.07 -2.41
CA ASP A 312 -19.37 10.99 -3.83
C ASP A 312 -18.14 10.98 -4.73
N VAL A 313 -17.06 11.64 -4.33
CA VAL A 313 -15.79 11.72 -5.04
C VAL A 313 -14.65 11.35 -4.09
N VAL A 314 -13.70 10.55 -4.55
CA VAL A 314 -12.40 10.36 -3.92
C VAL A 314 -11.34 11.08 -4.75
N ALA A 315 -10.67 12.06 -4.13
CA ALA A 315 -9.70 12.92 -4.79
C ALA A 315 -8.26 12.57 -4.42
N LEU A 316 -7.35 12.63 -5.41
CA LEU A 316 -5.92 12.51 -5.23
C LEU A 316 -5.21 13.58 -6.07
N THR A 317 -4.40 14.43 -5.44
CA THR A 317 -3.69 15.55 -6.08
C THR A 317 -2.18 15.39 -6.05
N SER A 318 -1.69 14.16 -5.91
CA SER A 318 -0.24 13.88 -5.81
C SER A 318 0.55 14.45 -6.98
N SER A 319 1.76 14.94 -6.70
CA SER A 319 2.67 15.48 -7.69
C SER A 319 3.79 14.53 -8.11
N PHE A 320 4.08 13.49 -7.30
CA PHE A 320 5.08 12.45 -7.59
C PHE A 320 4.92 11.26 -6.63
N GLY A 321 5.68 10.17 -6.86
CA GLY A 321 5.87 9.08 -5.89
C GLY A 321 4.69 8.13 -5.69
N GLU A 322 3.64 8.22 -6.49
CA GLU A 322 2.58 7.21 -6.51
C GLU A 322 2.98 6.03 -7.40
N ALA A 323 2.44 4.86 -7.08
CA ALA A 323 2.40 3.72 -7.99
C ALA A 323 0.94 3.31 -8.20
N ALA A 324 0.37 2.49 -7.30
CA ALA A 324 -1.04 2.12 -7.33
C ALA A 324 -1.76 2.66 -6.07
N PRO A 325 -2.29 3.90 -6.09
CA PRO A 325 -2.86 4.54 -4.92
C PRO A 325 -4.13 3.83 -4.43
N LEU A 326 -4.05 3.22 -3.24
CA LEU A 326 -5.16 2.46 -2.62
C LEU A 326 -6.41 3.29 -2.42
N CYS A 327 -6.27 4.58 -2.06
CA CYS A 327 -7.43 5.45 -1.80
C CYS A 327 -8.36 5.54 -3.01
N LEU A 328 -7.82 5.56 -4.24
CA LEU A 328 -8.64 5.56 -5.46
C LEU A 328 -9.39 4.23 -5.61
N ILE A 329 -8.70 3.10 -5.39
CA ILE A 329 -9.30 1.76 -5.50
C ILE A 329 -10.37 1.56 -4.42
N GLU A 330 -10.04 1.85 -3.16
CA GLU A 330 -10.95 1.72 -2.01
C GLU A 330 -12.19 2.61 -2.16
N GLY A 331 -11.99 3.89 -2.51
CA GLY A 331 -13.07 4.85 -2.74
C GLY A 331 -13.99 4.41 -3.88
N MET A 332 -13.42 4.00 -5.01
CA MET A 332 -14.15 3.48 -6.17
C MET A 332 -14.95 2.23 -5.79
N MET A 333 -14.38 1.30 -5.02
CA MET A 333 -15.09 0.09 -4.58
C MET A 333 -16.23 0.41 -3.61
N CYS A 334 -16.18 1.53 -2.89
CA CYS A 334 -17.27 2.03 -2.05
C CYS A 334 -18.30 2.90 -2.82
N GLY A 335 -18.10 3.15 -4.12
CA GLY A 335 -19.02 3.89 -4.98
C GLY A 335 -18.74 5.40 -5.07
N ALA A 336 -17.59 5.87 -4.57
CA ALA A 336 -17.08 7.21 -4.85
C ALA A 336 -16.39 7.21 -6.22
N VAL A 337 -16.51 8.34 -6.95
CA VAL A 337 -15.85 8.49 -8.26
C VAL A 337 -14.43 8.96 -8.05
N PRO A 338 -13.40 8.25 -8.55
CA PRO A 338 -12.02 8.70 -8.42
C PRO A 338 -11.73 9.87 -9.35
N VAL A 339 -11.13 10.92 -8.80
CA VAL A 339 -10.58 12.07 -9.54
C VAL A 339 -9.13 12.25 -9.12
N SER A 340 -8.21 12.20 -10.07
CA SER A 340 -6.78 12.19 -9.77
C SER A 340 -5.95 12.98 -10.77
N THR A 341 -4.82 13.53 -10.32
CA THR A 341 -3.70 13.89 -11.18
C THR A 341 -3.06 12.63 -11.79
N ASP A 342 -2.41 12.76 -12.93
CA ASP A 342 -1.79 11.63 -13.65
C ASP A 342 -0.40 11.31 -13.08
N ILE A 343 -0.36 10.53 -11.99
CA ILE A 343 0.88 10.10 -11.33
C ILE A 343 0.82 8.58 -11.07
N GLY A 344 1.89 7.88 -11.42
CA GLY A 344 1.95 6.42 -11.32
C GLY A 344 0.90 5.74 -12.20
N ASP A 345 0.21 4.75 -11.67
CA ASP A 345 -0.89 4.06 -12.37
C ASP A 345 -2.27 4.72 -12.16
N SER A 346 -2.32 5.99 -11.68
CA SER A 346 -3.61 6.66 -11.46
C SER A 346 -4.47 6.65 -12.70
N ALA A 347 -3.91 6.97 -13.88
CA ALA A 347 -4.63 6.93 -15.16
C ALA A 347 -5.17 5.52 -15.49
N SER A 348 -4.37 4.47 -15.27
CA SER A 348 -4.77 3.08 -15.51
C SER A 348 -5.88 2.63 -14.54
N ILE A 349 -5.79 3.00 -13.26
CA ILE A 349 -6.80 2.69 -12.24
C ILE A 349 -8.12 3.42 -12.56
N VAL A 350 -8.04 4.70 -12.93
CA VAL A 350 -9.19 5.58 -13.17
C VAL A 350 -9.83 5.33 -14.53
N ALA A 351 -9.12 4.75 -15.51
CA ALA A 351 -9.58 4.58 -16.90
C ALA A 351 -11.00 3.99 -16.99
N GLY A 352 -11.95 4.78 -17.50
CA GLY A 352 -13.37 4.40 -17.61
C GLY A 352 -14.14 4.37 -16.29
N HIS A 353 -13.52 4.72 -15.17
CA HIS A 353 -14.07 4.65 -13.81
C HIS A 353 -14.14 6.00 -13.10
N GLY A 354 -13.52 7.03 -13.66
CA GLY A 354 -13.42 8.35 -13.06
C GLY A 354 -12.73 9.33 -14.01
N ILE A 355 -12.07 10.35 -13.46
CA ILE A 355 -11.52 11.47 -14.22
C ILE A 355 -10.04 11.69 -13.88
N ILE A 356 -9.19 11.79 -14.90
CA ILE A 356 -7.83 12.31 -14.78
C ILE A 356 -7.84 13.79 -15.14
N THR A 357 -7.21 14.62 -14.32
CA THR A 357 -7.20 16.06 -14.43
C THR A 357 -5.78 16.62 -14.34
N PRO A 358 -5.46 17.72 -15.05
CA PRO A 358 -4.19 18.41 -14.83
C PRO A 358 -4.10 18.95 -13.38
N PRO A 359 -2.87 19.21 -12.86
CA PRO A 359 -2.65 19.74 -11.51
C PRO A 359 -2.95 21.27 -11.44
N ASP A 360 -4.16 21.63 -11.80
CA ASP A 360 -4.70 22.97 -11.78
C ASP A 360 -5.95 23.04 -10.90
N PRO A 361 -6.06 23.99 -9.95
CA PRO A 361 -7.16 24.05 -9.01
C PRO A 361 -8.54 24.12 -9.67
N ASP A 362 -8.70 24.91 -10.71
CA ASP A 362 -9.96 25.06 -11.44
C ASP A 362 -10.35 23.81 -12.19
N ALA A 363 -9.37 23.15 -12.84
CA ALA A 363 -9.58 21.89 -13.54
C ALA A 363 -9.97 20.77 -12.56
N VAL A 364 -9.31 20.69 -11.40
CA VAL A 364 -9.62 19.71 -10.34
C VAL A 364 -11.04 19.95 -9.80
N ALA A 365 -11.40 21.20 -9.47
CA ALA A 365 -12.73 21.57 -8.98
C ALA A 365 -13.83 21.24 -10.02
N SER A 366 -13.57 21.50 -11.30
CA SER A 366 -14.50 21.19 -12.40
C SER A 366 -14.67 19.67 -12.58
N ALA A 367 -13.58 18.90 -12.46
CA ALA A 367 -13.62 17.44 -12.51
C ALA A 367 -14.43 16.84 -11.33
N TRP A 368 -14.39 17.44 -10.13
CA TRP A 368 -15.25 17.00 -9.02
C TRP A 368 -16.73 17.23 -9.32
N THR A 369 -17.08 18.38 -9.92
CA THR A 369 -18.46 18.65 -10.32
C THR A 369 -18.94 17.64 -11.37
N GLU A 370 -18.12 17.36 -12.39
CA GLU A 370 -18.41 16.35 -13.42
C GLU A 370 -18.59 14.96 -12.79
N ALA A 371 -17.69 14.58 -11.87
CA ALA A 371 -17.75 13.30 -11.16
C ALA A 371 -19.03 13.14 -10.34
N VAL A 372 -19.48 14.19 -9.63
CA VAL A 372 -20.74 14.20 -8.88
C VAL A 372 -21.93 14.00 -9.83
N ILE A 373 -21.98 14.73 -10.93
CA ILE A 373 -23.06 14.63 -11.93
C ILE A 373 -23.07 13.25 -12.58
N GLY A 374 -21.90 12.72 -12.96
CA GLY A 374 -21.73 11.44 -13.66
C GLY A 374 -21.75 10.20 -12.74
N ARG A 375 -21.91 10.36 -11.43
CA ARG A 375 -21.73 9.28 -10.43
C ARG A 375 -22.49 8.00 -10.75
N ALA A 376 -23.71 8.10 -11.23
CA ALA A 376 -24.54 6.94 -11.54
C ALA A 376 -23.97 6.09 -12.69
N GLU A 377 -23.37 6.73 -13.70
CA GLU A 377 -22.74 6.02 -14.81
C GLU A 377 -21.41 5.39 -14.40
N PHE A 378 -20.59 6.10 -13.63
CA PHE A 378 -19.35 5.56 -13.08
C PHE A 378 -19.62 4.35 -12.17
N ALA A 379 -20.67 4.37 -11.36
CA ALA A 379 -21.04 3.25 -10.50
C ALA A 379 -21.31 1.96 -11.30
N LYS A 380 -21.87 2.05 -12.51
CA LYS A 380 -22.06 0.88 -13.40
C LYS A 380 -20.73 0.32 -13.90
N ALA A 381 -19.77 1.19 -14.21
CA ALA A 381 -18.42 0.79 -14.61
C ALA A 381 -17.68 0.12 -13.45
N HIS A 382 -17.76 0.71 -12.24
CA HIS A 382 -17.17 0.14 -11.02
C HIS A 382 -17.67 -1.29 -10.76
N ALA A 383 -18.99 -1.52 -10.87
CA ALA A 383 -19.59 -2.83 -10.63
C ALA A 383 -19.05 -3.91 -11.60
N ARG A 384 -18.77 -3.54 -12.86
CA ARG A 384 -18.26 -4.47 -13.88
C ARG A 384 -16.80 -4.89 -13.68
N SER A 385 -16.00 -4.04 -13.05
CA SER A 385 -14.54 -4.22 -12.93
C SER A 385 -14.08 -4.54 -11.51
N ARG A 386 -14.99 -4.78 -10.57
CA ARG A 386 -14.65 -5.03 -9.16
C ARG A 386 -13.60 -6.11 -8.97
N GLU A 387 -13.72 -7.25 -9.68
CA GLU A 387 -12.80 -8.38 -9.55
C GLU A 387 -11.36 -8.03 -9.95
N ARG A 388 -11.15 -7.06 -10.83
CA ARG A 388 -9.82 -6.53 -11.17
C ARG A 388 -9.06 -6.05 -9.92
N PHE A 389 -9.78 -5.54 -8.92
CA PHE A 389 -9.23 -4.97 -7.69
C PHE A 389 -9.41 -5.89 -6.46
N SER A 390 -9.63 -7.20 -6.70
CA SER A 390 -9.84 -8.17 -5.62
C SER A 390 -8.57 -8.49 -4.84
N ARG A 391 -8.64 -8.38 -3.51
CA ARG A 391 -7.60 -8.87 -2.58
C ARG A 391 -7.32 -10.37 -2.81
N THR A 392 -8.37 -11.15 -3.02
CA THR A 392 -8.26 -12.61 -3.26
C THR A 392 -7.40 -12.91 -4.50
N ARG A 393 -7.63 -12.17 -5.61
CA ARG A 393 -6.81 -12.29 -6.82
C ARG A 393 -5.35 -11.94 -6.54
N MET A 394 -5.10 -10.83 -5.85
CA MET A 394 -3.75 -10.40 -5.49
C MET A 394 -3.02 -11.48 -4.67
N ILE A 395 -3.65 -11.98 -3.61
CA ILE A 395 -3.09 -13.02 -2.74
C ILE A 395 -2.82 -14.31 -3.52
N ALA A 396 -3.74 -14.76 -4.39
CA ALA A 396 -3.53 -15.94 -5.23
C ALA A 396 -2.32 -15.79 -6.16
N SER A 397 -2.08 -14.59 -6.70
CA SER A 397 -0.90 -14.30 -7.52
C SER A 397 0.40 -14.36 -6.72
N TYR A 398 0.42 -13.83 -5.49
CA TYR A 398 1.56 -13.96 -4.58
C TYR A 398 1.82 -15.41 -4.18
N ALA A 399 0.77 -16.16 -3.85
CA ALA A 399 0.90 -17.59 -3.52
C ALA A 399 1.52 -18.37 -4.69
N ALA A 400 1.02 -18.20 -5.91
CA ALA A 400 1.54 -18.86 -7.09
C ALA A 400 3.02 -18.53 -7.36
N LEU A 401 3.42 -17.27 -7.18
CA LEU A 401 4.82 -16.85 -7.32
C LEU A 401 5.71 -17.55 -6.28
N ILE A 402 5.32 -17.51 -5.00
CA ILE A 402 6.10 -18.09 -3.90
C ILE A 402 6.20 -19.61 -4.01
N ASP A 403 5.09 -20.28 -4.31
CA ASP A 403 5.06 -21.75 -4.53
C ASP A 403 5.93 -22.17 -5.72
N GLY A 404 5.91 -21.38 -6.80
CA GLY A 404 6.77 -21.60 -7.97
C GLY A 404 8.26 -21.50 -7.64
N LEU A 405 8.65 -20.52 -6.84
CA LEU A 405 10.04 -20.34 -6.37
C LEU A 405 10.48 -21.50 -5.45
N HIS A 406 9.62 -21.93 -4.53
CA HIS A 406 9.90 -23.05 -3.65
C HIS A 406 10.05 -24.36 -4.42
N ALA A 407 9.18 -24.64 -5.38
CA ALA A 407 9.27 -25.82 -6.24
C ALA A 407 10.53 -25.82 -7.12
N GLY A 408 10.92 -24.67 -7.66
CA GLY A 408 12.13 -24.50 -8.47
C GLY A 408 13.43 -24.72 -7.71
N HIS A 409 13.47 -24.43 -6.40
CA HIS A 409 14.61 -24.73 -5.54
C HIS A 409 14.70 -26.19 -5.12
N THR A 410 13.58 -26.93 -5.16
CA THR A 410 13.54 -28.37 -4.88
C THR A 410 13.81 -29.23 -6.12
N THR A 411 13.71 -28.66 -7.33
CA THR A 411 14.02 -29.31 -8.61
C THR A 411 14.95 -28.40 -9.42
N THR A 412 16.24 -28.72 -9.47
CA THR A 412 17.17 -28.08 -10.40
C THR A 412 16.61 -28.22 -11.82
N SER A 413 16.28 -27.10 -12.48
CA SER A 413 15.95 -26.98 -13.90
C SER A 413 14.51 -27.27 -14.34
N ALA A 414 13.64 -26.24 -14.26
CA ALA A 414 12.62 -25.97 -15.30
C ALA A 414 12.10 -24.53 -15.11
N ALA A 415 11.88 -23.82 -16.20
CA ALA A 415 11.33 -22.46 -16.19
C ALA A 415 9.95 -22.41 -15.52
N PRO A 416 9.60 -21.31 -14.79
CA PRO A 416 8.29 -21.18 -14.16
C PRO A 416 7.18 -21.19 -15.23
N PRO A 417 6.00 -21.74 -14.91
CA PRO A 417 4.85 -21.68 -15.81
C PRO A 417 4.41 -20.23 -16.03
N PRO A 418 3.94 -19.89 -17.24
CA PRO A 418 3.40 -18.57 -17.50
C PRO A 418 2.18 -18.29 -16.62
N LEU A 419 2.10 -17.07 -16.12
CA LEU A 419 0.93 -16.61 -15.36
C LEU A 419 -0.33 -16.68 -16.26
N PRO A 420 -1.51 -17.01 -15.72
CA PRO A 420 -2.73 -17.02 -16.50
C PRO A 420 -3.01 -15.62 -17.06
N GLU A 421 -3.34 -15.56 -18.36
CA GLU A 421 -3.70 -14.33 -19.04
C GLU A 421 -4.91 -13.64 -18.37
N PRO A 422 -4.93 -12.32 -18.30
CA PRO A 422 -6.08 -11.60 -17.76
C PRO A 422 -7.29 -11.79 -18.68
N LEU A 423 -8.40 -12.24 -18.09
CA LEU A 423 -9.72 -12.29 -18.71
C LEU A 423 -10.31 -10.90 -18.90
#